data_6d6fed1516e4faf63da532336b3e8611
#
_entry.id   6d6fed1516e4faf63da532336b3e8611
#
_cell.length_a   1.000
_cell.length_b   1.000
_cell.length_c   1.000
_cell.angle_alpha   90.00
_cell.angle_beta   90.00
_cell.angle_gamma   90.00
#
_symmetry.space_group_name_H-M   'P 1'
#
loop_
_entity.id
_entity.type
_entity.pdbx_description
1 polymer ?
#
loop_
_entity_poly.entity_id
_entity_poly.type
_entity_poly.pdbx_seq_one_letter_code
_entity_poly.pdbx_strand_id
1 'polypeptide(L)'
;SAITGAVSTFHSSAASKAIAANVYFLSGAGLAGVGNDSNNRARADEKTSEEMKTEVFLTSLNGEGSAFIADETRINSGYPVFAWQKEVDAGTPEAPEFQEATPFSARLAGYIRASFNGTKARLGGDSILAGFTESGTGTDWTAFAMGRFGYHDEAGSYHYLYEDSGYPAFLSALESYVEAKEGRLDQRKSTEWHRITYAILALGGNPKSFGGYDLIADGVYNCVTNGGNIGWQGINGYIFGLLALDTMRYEVPAGALNSREDLIRGILSLQVPDGVNGNAYGGWALSGNSSDPDISAMALQALAPYYFDDTVYSYTNTKKNEALEKTVGQAVDEALDKLGNLQRADGDYASWGTVNAESTAQVLVALTALGIDPQEDARFIKDGKSLLDGVLKYRVSDGTFSHVAGDGSNGMATDQCTYALVS
;
A
#
# COMPACT_ATOMS: atom_id res chain seq x y z
N SER A 1 -4.95 -19.64 -3.93
CA SER A 1 -4.28 -18.52 -4.61
C SER A 1 -3.08 -19.07 -5.33
N ALA A 2 -3.14 -19.16 -6.66
CA ALA A 2 -1.98 -19.52 -7.46
C ALA A 2 -0.89 -18.46 -7.20
N ILE A 3 0.29 -18.92 -6.75
CA ILE A 3 1.47 -18.07 -6.74
C ILE A 3 1.83 -17.86 -8.19
N THR A 4 1.34 -16.81 -8.80
CA THR A 4 1.88 -16.25 -10.03
C THR A 4 3.19 -15.58 -9.64
N GLY A 5 4.24 -16.39 -9.52
CA GLY A 5 5.59 -15.90 -9.32
C GLY A 5 6.05 -15.18 -10.57
N ALA A 6 5.85 -13.88 -10.64
CA ALA A 6 6.61 -13.08 -11.58
C ALA A 6 8.06 -13.12 -11.10
N VAL A 7 8.92 -13.79 -11.84
CA VAL A 7 10.36 -13.66 -11.67
C VAL A 7 10.71 -12.25 -12.11
N SER A 8 11.02 -11.37 -11.18
CA SER A 8 11.50 -10.03 -11.49
C SER A 8 12.84 -10.17 -12.20
N THR A 9 12.96 -9.61 -13.39
CA THR A 9 14.21 -9.52 -14.13
C THR A 9 15.17 -8.62 -13.38
N PHE A 10 16.31 -9.17 -13.00
CA PHE A 10 17.44 -8.38 -12.53
C PHE A 10 18.07 -7.65 -13.72
N HIS A 11 18.11 -6.34 -13.66
CA HIS A 11 18.96 -5.56 -14.54
C HIS A 11 20.39 -5.67 -14.03
N SER A 12 21.23 -6.39 -14.74
CA SER A 12 22.66 -6.39 -14.46
C SER A 12 23.37 -5.46 -15.44
N SER A 13 24.21 -4.59 -14.91
CA SER A 13 25.28 -3.97 -15.67
C SER A 13 26.12 -5.06 -16.36
N ALA A 14 26.72 -4.79 -17.50
CA ALA A 14 27.29 -5.69 -18.50
C ALA A 14 28.24 -6.82 -18.04
N ALA A 15 28.40 -7.09 -16.76
CA ALA A 15 29.33 -8.09 -16.21
C ALA A 15 28.69 -9.32 -15.55
N SER A 16 27.40 -9.35 -15.26
CA SER A 16 26.74 -10.51 -14.64
C SER A 16 25.61 -11.03 -15.51
N LYS A 17 25.81 -12.20 -16.07
CA LYS A 17 24.80 -12.94 -16.82
C LYS A 17 23.93 -13.72 -15.82
N ALA A 18 22.80 -13.17 -15.40
CA ALA A 18 21.79 -13.98 -14.75
C ALA A 18 21.08 -14.82 -15.82
N ILE A 19 21.26 -16.13 -15.78
CA ILE A 19 20.48 -17.07 -16.60
C ILE A 19 19.31 -17.50 -15.72
N ALA A 20 18.10 -17.12 -16.07
CA ALA A 20 16.92 -17.71 -15.47
C ALA A 20 16.75 -19.11 -16.06
N ALA A 21 16.94 -20.13 -15.24
CA ALA A 21 16.66 -21.52 -15.57
C ALA A 21 15.46 -22.01 -14.75
N ASN A 22 14.73 -22.98 -15.27
CA ASN A 22 13.60 -23.61 -14.58
C ASN A 22 12.46 -22.64 -14.22
N VAL A 23 12.14 -21.72 -15.13
CA VAL A 23 11.01 -20.80 -15.00
C VAL A 23 9.81 -21.37 -15.74
N TYR A 24 8.67 -21.42 -15.06
CA TYR A 24 7.44 -21.99 -15.60
C TYR A 24 6.26 -21.06 -15.36
N PHE A 25 5.27 -21.08 -16.25
CA PHE A 25 4.02 -20.36 -16.08
C PHE A 25 2.80 -21.23 -16.39
N LEU A 26 1.66 -20.90 -15.76
CA LEU A 26 0.44 -21.68 -15.88
C LEU A 26 -0.24 -21.42 -17.22
N SER A 27 -0.52 -22.50 -17.94
CA SER A 27 -1.27 -22.49 -19.21
C SER A 27 -2.66 -21.88 -19.03
N GLY A 28 -3.06 -21.04 -19.96
CA GLY A 28 -4.38 -20.40 -19.96
C GLY A 28 -4.50 -19.17 -19.06
N ALA A 29 -3.43 -18.74 -18.38
CA ALA A 29 -3.45 -17.54 -17.56
C ALA A 29 -3.42 -16.21 -18.36
N GLY A 30 -3.36 -16.27 -19.67
CA GLY A 30 -3.29 -15.08 -20.53
C GLY A 30 -1.98 -14.28 -20.43
N LEU A 31 -0.97 -14.83 -19.76
CA LEU A 31 0.32 -14.20 -19.54
C LEU A 31 1.35 -14.72 -20.55
N ALA A 32 2.14 -13.83 -21.14
CA ALA A 32 3.37 -14.21 -21.80
C ALA A 32 4.38 -14.66 -20.72
N GLY A 33 4.97 -15.83 -20.85
CA GLY A 33 5.87 -16.41 -19.83
C GLY A 33 7.12 -15.59 -19.56
N VAL A 34 7.49 -14.70 -20.47
CA VAL A 34 8.61 -13.76 -20.33
C VAL A 34 8.16 -12.41 -20.86
N GLY A 35 8.33 -11.37 -20.07
CA GLY A 35 8.20 -9.99 -20.53
C GLY A 35 9.22 -9.67 -21.62
N ASN A 36 9.44 -8.44 -21.94
CA ASN A 36 10.30 -8.02 -23.04
C ASN A 36 11.74 -8.56 -22.94
N ASP A 37 12.02 -9.69 -23.59
CA ASP A 37 13.38 -10.26 -23.76
C ASP A 37 13.88 -10.01 -25.18
N SER A 38 14.42 -8.83 -25.42
CA SER A 38 14.99 -8.42 -26.70
C SER A 38 16.20 -9.29 -27.15
N ASN A 39 16.73 -10.12 -26.27
CA ASN A 39 17.92 -10.95 -26.50
C ASN A 39 17.63 -12.46 -26.52
N ASN A 40 16.38 -12.87 -26.35
CA ASN A 40 15.91 -14.27 -26.35
C ASN A 40 16.73 -15.19 -25.40
N ARG A 41 17.08 -14.70 -24.21
CA ARG A 41 17.94 -15.37 -23.23
C ARG A 41 17.20 -15.97 -22.05
N ALA A 42 15.99 -15.51 -21.79
CA ALA A 42 15.13 -16.05 -20.75
C ALA A 42 14.11 -17.00 -21.40
N ARG A 43 13.94 -18.17 -20.84
CA ARG A 43 12.89 -19.12 -21.22
C ARG A 43 11.99 -19.36 -20.03
N ALA A 44 10.71 -19.26 -20.26
CA ALA A 44 9.70 -19.76 -19.36
C ALA A 44 8.83 -20.76 -20.13
N ASP A 45 8.71 -21.95 -19.62
CA ASP A 45 7.94 -23.01 -20.26
C ASP A 45 6.51 -23.03 -19.73
N GLU A 46 5.55 -23.08 -20.65
CA GLU A 46 4.14 -23.22 -20.30
C GLU A 46 3.85 -24.61 -19.74
N LYS A 47 3.12 -24.66 -18.65
CA LYS A 47 2.69 -25.90 -17.99
C LYS A 47 1.23 -25.84 -17.60
N THR A 48 0.53 -26.95 -17.74
CA THR A 48 -0.83 -27.09 -17.20
C THR A 48 -0.81 -27.22 -15.67
N SER A 49 -1.96 -27.02 -15.05
CA SER A 49 -2.14 -27.24 -13.60
C SER A 49 -1.79 -28.67 -13.17
N GLU A 50 -2.15 -29.65 -13.98
CA GLU A 50 -1.87 -31.06 -13.75
C GLU A 50 -0.38 -31.35 -13.83
N GLU A 51 0.30 -30.83 -14.85
CA GLU A 51 1.75 -30.99 -15.01
C GLU A 51 2.53 -30.40 -13.85
N MET A 52 2.13 -29.20 -13.37
CA MET A 52 2.81 -28.51 -12.28
C MET A 52 2.70 -29.21 -10.93
N LYS A 53 1.83 -30.21 -10.79
CA LYS A 53 1.63 -31.03 -9.57
C LYS A 53 2.34 -32.37 -9.63
N THR A 54 3.14 -32.62 -10.65
CA THR A 54 3.83 -33.90 -10.82
C THR A 54 5.24 -33.88 -10.22
N GLU A 55 5.74 -35.06 -9.86
CA GLU A 55 7.12 -35.25 -9.40
C GLU A 55 8.14 -34.90 -10.50
N VAL A 56 7.80 -35.13 -11.76
CA VAL A 56 8.62 -34.73 -12.90
C VAL A 56 8.78 -33.22 -12.97
N PHE A 57 7.71 -32.49 -12.73
CA PHE A 57 7.74 -31.04 -12.66
C PHE A 57 8.57 -30.54 -11.46
N LEU A 58 8.37 -31.15 -10.29
CA LEU A 58 9.14 -30.83 -9.08
C LEU A 58 10.65 -31.00 -9.31
N THR A 59 11.05 -32.10 -9.96
CA THR A 59 12.44 -32.36 -10.32
C THR A 59 12.97 -31.27 -11.29
N SER A 60 12.18 -30.91 -12.29
CA SER A 60 12.55 -29.87 -13.24
C SER A 60 12.64 -28.48 -12.60
N LEU A 61 11.75 -28.18 -11.64
CA LEU A 61 11.74 -26.90 -10.89
C LEU A 61 12.98 -26.75 -10.01
N ASN A 62 13.39 -27.83 -9.36
CA ASN A 62 14.56 -27.87 -8.48
C ASN A 62 15.90 -27.87 -9.24
N GLY A 63 15.95 -28.45 -10.45
CA GLY A 63 17.21 -28.68 -11.14
C GLY A 63 18.17 -29.51 -10.27
N GLU A 64 19.35 -28.98 -9.98
CA GLU A 64 20.35 -29.62 -9.07
C GLU A 64 20.11 -29.27 -7.58
N GLY A 65 19.12 -28.45 -7.28
CA GLY A 65 18.79 -28.00 -5.93
C GLY A 65 17.68 -28.82 -5.27
N SER A 66 17.25 -28.39 -4.10
CA SER A 66 16.16 -29.02 -3.33
C SER A 66 15.30 -27.95 -2.61
N ALA A 67 15.14 -26.81 -3.23
CA ALA A 67 14.41 -25.69 -2.65
C ALA A 67 12.91 -25.98 -2.53
N PHE A 68 12.35 -26.82 -3.41
CA PHE A 68 10.93 -27.17 -3.44
C PHE A 68 10.71 -28.64 -3.14
N ILE A 69 9.61 -28.96 -2.52
CA ILE A 69 9.13 -30.31 -2.24
C ILE A 69 7.70 -30.47 -2.74
N ALA A 70 7.25 -31.73 -2.86
CA ALA A 70 5.85 -32.04 -3.16
C ALA A 70 4.92 -31.52 -2.05
N ASP A 71 3.79 -30.97 -2.44
CA ASP A 71 2.73 -30.54 -1.54
C ASP A 71 1.85 -31.73 -1.11
N GLU A 72 2.42 -32.63 -0.29
CA GLU A 72 1.72 -33.82 0.20
C GLU A 72 0.55 -33.47 1.14
N THR A 73 0.65 -32.32 1.79
CA THR A 73 -0.32 -31.81 2.77
C THR A 73 -1.37 -30.88 2.17
N ARG A 74 -1.26 -30.61 0.88
CA ARG A 74 -2.17 -29.73 0.11
C ARG A 74 -2.29 -28.30 0.62
N ILE A 75 -1.28 -27.77 1.27
CA ILE A 75 -1.22 -26.37 1.70
C ILE A 75 -1.18 -25.39 0.52
N ASN A 76 -0.72 -25.85 -0.66
CA ASN A 76 -0.67 -25.09 -1.90
C ASN A 76 -1.47 -25.77 -3.03
N SER A 77 -2.58 -26.43 -2.70
CA SER A 77 -3.47 -27.08 -3.67
C SER A 77 -2.78 -28.13 -4.56
N GLY A 78 -1.70 -28.74 -4.06
CA GLY A 78 -0.91 -29.78 -4.75
C GLY A 78 0.23 -29.23 -5.63
N TYR A 79 0.42 -27.92 -5.71
CA TYR A 79 1.61 -27.35 -6.35
C TYR A 79 2.83 -27.42 -5.42
N PRO A 80 4.07 -27.56 -5.93
CA PRO A 80 5.25 -27.60 -5.09
C PRO A 80 5.34 -26.44 -4.09
N VAL A 81 5.82 -26.72 -2.90
CA VAL A 81 6.05 -25.78 -1.80
C VAL A 81 7.53 -25.68 -1.48
N PHE A 82 7.97 -24.62 -0.82
CA PHE A 82 9.35 -24.57 -0.37
C PHE A 82 9.64 -25.61 0.72
N ALA A 83 10.83 -26.19 0.71
CA ALA A 83 11.24 -27.22 1.66
C ALA A 83 11.11 -26.77 3.13
N TRP A 84 11.36 -25.50 3.41
CA TRP A 84 11.20 -24.93 4.77
C TRP A 84 9.74 -24.86 5.24
N GLN A 85 8.75 -24.89 4.35
CA GLN A 85 7.33 -24.90 4.72
C GLN A 85 6.91 -26.23 5.34
N LYS A 86 7.68 -27.30 5.12
CA LYS A 86 7.41 -28.63 5.71
C LYS A 86 7.78 -28.70 7.20
N GLU A 87 8.70 -27.87 7.67
CA GLU A 87 9.19 -27.92 9.06
C GLU A 87 8.20 -27.31 10.07
N VAL A 88 7.18 -26.61 9.60
CA VAL A 88 6.16 -25.98 10.47
C VAL A 88 5.08 -26.97 10.91
N ASP A 89 5.02 -28.19 10.33
CA ASP A 89 3.90 -29.10 10.52
C ASP A 89 4.36 -30.53 10.86
N ALA A 90 4.93 -30.73 12.07
CA ALA A 90 5.11 -32.04 12.66
C ALA A 90 3.86 -32.53 13.44
N GLY A 91 2.71 -31.92 13.24
CA GLY A 91 1.41 -32.38 13.74
C GLY A 91 0.53 -32.76 12.55
N THR A 92 -0.08 -33.92 12.60
CA THR A 92 -1.03 -34.45 11.62
C THR A 92 -1.93 -33.32 11.11
N PRO A 93 -1.84 -32.90 9.82
CA PRO A 93 -2.82 -31.95 9.31
C PRO A 93 -4.11 -32.73 9.10
N GLU A 94 -5.10 -32.53 9.94
CA GLU A 94 -6.47 -32.49 9.43
C GLU A 94 -6.45 -31.55 8.21
N ALA A 95 -7.10 -31.98 7.12
CA ALA A 95 -7.35 -31.08 5.98
C ALA A 95 -7.75 -29.73 6.57
N PRO A 96 -7.17 -28.58 6.10
CA PRO A 96 -7.53 -27.33 6.70
C PRO A 96 -9.05 -27.29 6.66
N GLU A 97 -9.68 -27.58 7.80
CA GLU A 97 -11.02 -27.09 8.04
C GLU A 97 -10.91 -25.65 7.62
N PHE A 98 -11.71 -25.26 6.68
CA PHE A 98 -11.95 -23.85 6.41
C PHE A 98 -12.01 -23.24 7.80
N GLN A 99 -10.93 -22.57 8.24
CA GLN A 99 -10.98 -21.95 9.55
C GLN A 99 -12.16 -21.03 9.41
N GLU A 100 -13.26 -21.38 10.07
CA GLU A 100 -14.40 -20.47 10.18
C GLU A 100 -13.74 -19.15 10.57
N ALA A 101 -13.89 -18.17 9.67
CA ALA A 101 -13.26 -16.87 9.85
C ALA A 101 -13.44 -16.50 11.30
N THR A 102 -12.35 -16.25 12.04
CA THR A 102 -12.46 -16.00 13.48
C THR A 102 -13.60 -15.02 13.67
N PRO A 103 -14.38 -15.07 14.74
CA PRO A 103 -15.52 -14.15 14.93
C PRO A 103 -15.13 -12.68 14.70
N PHE A 104 -13.83 -12.37 14.88
CA PHE A 104 -13.25 -11.07 14.60
C PHE A 104 -13.08 -10.83 13.09
N SER A 105 -12.43 -11.70 12.34
CA SER A 105 -12.20 -11.50 10.89
C SER A 105 -13.50 -11.49 10.09
N ALA A 106 -14.49 -12.32 10.47
CA ALA A 106 -15.83 -12.28 9.88
C ALA A 106 -16.53 -10.95 10.15
N ARG A 107 -16.37 -10.40 11.35
CA ARG A 107 -16.93 -9.11 11.75
C ARG A 107 -16.28 -7.96 11.01
N LEU A 108 -14.94 -7.98 10.88
CA LEU A 108 -14.18 -6.98 10.12
C LEU A 108 -14.58 -6.98 8.64
N ALA A 109 -14.64 -8.16 8.01
CA ALA A 109 -15.12 -8.31 6.64
C ALA A 109 -16.55 -7.78 6.47
N GLY A 110 -17.42 -7.97 7.48
CA GLY A 110 -18.76 -7.38 7.52
C GLY A 110 -18.74 -5.86 7.53
N TYR A 111 -17.84 -5.23 8.24
CA TYR A 111 -17.71 -3.77 8.26
C TYR A 111 -17.22 -3.22 6.93
N ILE A 112 -16.22 -3.84 6.31
CA ILE A 112 -15.69 -3.45 5.00
C ILE A 112 -16.80 -3.58 3.94
N ARG A 113 -17.53 -4.70 3.93
CA ARG A 113 -18.65 -4.92 3.00
C ARG A 113 -19.76 -3.89 3.20
N ALA A 114 -20.10 -3.56 4.44
CA ALA A 114 -21.10 -2.55 4.74
C ALA A 114 -20.68 -1.16 4.23
N SER A 115 -19.40 -0.80 4.41
CA SER A 115 -18.84 0.46 3.88
C SER A 115 -18.88 0.51 2.35
N PHE A 116 -18.54 -0.59 1.70
CA PHE A 116 -18.63 -0.73 0.25
C PHE A 116 -20.06 -0.54 -0.26
N ASN A 117 -21.02 -1.23 0.36
CA ASN A 117 -22.45 -1.11 0.00
C ASN A 117 -23.01 0.28 0.27
N GLY A 118 -22.64 0.91 1.38
CA GLY A 118 -23.02 2.27 1.70
C GLY A 118 -22.46 3.28 0.69
N THR A 119 -21.23 3.10 0.24
CA THR A 119 -20.63 3.92 -0.82
C THR A 119 -21.39 3.74 -2.14
N LYS A 120 -21.69 2.51 -2.56
CA LYS A 120 -22.51 2.23 -3.74
C LYS A 120 -23.87 2.93 -3.67
N ALA A 121 -24.58 2.77 -2.56
CA ALA A 121 -25.88 3.38 -2.36
C ALA A 121 -25.83 4.92 -2.43
N ARG A 122 -24.80 5.52 -1.83
CA ARG A 122 -24.57 6.98 -1.86
C ARG A 122 -24.31 7.49 -3.27
N LEU A 123 -23.60 6.73 -4.09
CA LEU A 123 -23.28 7.08 -5.48
C LEU A 123 -24.42 6.75 -6.46
N GLY A 124 -25.47 6.05 -5.99
CA GLY A 124 -26.73 5.84 -6.74
C GLY A 124 -26.63 4.80 -7.86
N GLY A 125 -25.63 3.90 -7.83
CA GLY A 125 -25.40 2.93 -8.88
C GLY A 125 -25.27 1.48 -8.43
N ASP A 126 -25.38 0.57 -9.39
CA ASP A 126 -25.06 -0.85 -9.21
C ASP A 126 -23.54 -1.08 -9.19
N SER A 127 -22.77 -0.08 -9.60
CA SER A 127 -21.31 -0.06 -9.63
C SER A 127 -20.79 1.21 -8.97
N ILE A 128 -19.75 1.10 -8.14
CA ILE A 128 -19.09 2.26 -7.51
C ILE A 128 -18.48 3.18 -8.57
N LEU A 129 -17.88 2.61 -9.60
CA LEU A 129 -17.15 3.36 -10.63
C LEU A 129 -18.06 3.91 -11.74
N ALA A 130 -19.30 3.40 -11.88
CA ALA A 130 -20.21 3.83 -12.96
C ALA A 130 -20.59 5.33 -12.90
N GLY A 131 -20.54 5.92 -11.70
CA GLY A 131 -20.79 7.35 -11.50
C GLY A 131 -19.56 8.23 -11.69
N PHE A 132 -18.39 7.67 -11.94
CA PHE A 132 -17.12 8.38 -12.03
C PHE A 132 -16.79 8.66 -13.50
N THR A 133 -17.17 9.83 -13.98
CA THR A 133 -16.95 10.25 -15.37
C THR A 133 -15.73 11.12 -15.55
N GLU A 134 -15.07 11.51 -14.45
CA GLU A 134 -13.88 12.34 -14.47
C GLU A 134 -13.00 12.08 -13.24
N SER A 135 -11.71 12.36 -13.36
CA SER A 135 -10.77 12.35 -12.24
C SER A 135 -11.07 13.49 -11.27
N GLY A 136 -10.94 13.20 -9.98
CA GLY A 136 -11.07 14.19 -8.93
C GLY A 136 -10.70 13.63 -7.57
N THR A 137 -10.44 14.50 -6.60
CA THR A 137 -9.95 14.07 -5.29
C THR A 137 -10.87 13.04 -4.62
N GLY A 138 -12.18 13.23 -4.70
CA GLY A 138 -13.12 12.27 -4.12
C GLY A 138 -13.18 10.95 -4.89
N THR A 139 -13.26 10.99 -6.21
CA THR A 139 -13.38 9.79 -7.05
C THR A 139 -12.14 8.91 -7.02
N ASP A 140 -10.97 9.53 -7.11
CA ASP A 140 -9.68 8.80 -7.18
C ASP A 140 -9.37 8.10 -5.84
N TRP A 141 -9.68 8.73 -4.70
CA TRP A 141 -9.51 8.11 -3.39
C TRP A 141 -10.52 7.00 -3.13
N THR A 142 -11.77 7.17 -3.58
CA THR A 142 -12.76 6.09 -3.52
C THR A 142 -12.30 4.89 -4.36
N ALA A 143 -11.82 5.12 -5.59
CA ALA A 143 -11.29 4.07 -6.46
C ALA A 143 -10.08 3.36 -5.82
N PHE A 144 -9.17 4.11 -5.19
CA PHE A 144 -8.05 3.55 -4.45
C PHE A 144 -8.51 2.68 -3.26
N ALA A 145 -9.41 3.20 -2.42
CA ALA A 145 -9.91 2.50 -1.26
C ALA A 145 -10.59 1.17 -1.63
N MET A 146 -11.45 1.22 -2.63
CA MET A 146 -12.22 0.04 -3.08
C MET A 146 -11.38 -0.92 -3.90
N GLY A 147 -10.46 -0.42 -4.73
CA GLY A 147 -9.61 -1.24 -5.59
C GLY A 147 -8.58 -2.08 -4.82
N ARG A 148 -8.21 -1.68 -3.62
CA ARG A 148 -7.34 -2.46 -2.73
C ARG A 148 -8.02 -3.67 -2.11
N PHE A 149 -9.33 -3.71 -2.13
CA PHE A 149 -10.13 -4.74 -1.52
C PHE A 149 -10.81 -5.59 -2.58
N GLY A 150 -10.46 -6.89 -2.61
CA GLY A 150 -11.34 -7.88 -3.16
C GLY A 150 -12.38 -8.25 -2.09
N TYR A 151 -13.61 -8.44 -2.48
CA TYR A 151 -14.69 -8.78 -1.57
C TYR A 151 -15.27 -10.17 -1.86
N HIS A 152 -15.78 -10.83 -0.83
CA HIS A 152 -16.60 -12.03 -0.99
C HIS A 152 -18.07 -11.63 -1.11
N ASP A 153 -18.73 -12.16 -2.10
CA ASP A 153 -20.19 -12.05 -2.22
C ASP A 153 -20.90 -12.92 -1.16
N GLU A 154 -22.26 -12.89 -1.16
CA GLU A 154 -23.06 -13.69 -0.23
C GLU A 154 -22.88 -15.20 -0.44
N ALA A 155 -22.47 -15.63 -1.63
CA ALA A 155 -22.16 -17.02 -1.96
C ALA A 155 -20.73 -17.43 -1.59
N GLY A 156 -19.90 -16.48 -1.10
CA GLY A 156 -18.52 -16.71 -0.73
C GLY A 156 -17.51 -16.62 -1.90
N SER A 157 -17.95 -16.22 -3.10
CA SER A 157 -17.06 -16.00 -4.23
C SER A 157 -16.28 -14.70 -4.06
N TYR A 158 -14.98 -14.73 -4.39
CA TYR A 158 -14.09 -13.56 -4.28
C TYR A 158 -14.15 -12.74 -5.57
N HIS A 159 -14.43 -11.44 -5.43
CA HIS A 159 -14.51 -10.49 -6.52
C HIS A 159 -13.49 -9.36 -6.32
N TYR A 160 -12.91 -8.89 -7.40
CA TYR A 160 -12.09 -7.68 -7.41
C TYR A 160 -12.90 -6.51 -7.97
N LEU A 161 -12.55 -5.30 -7.61
CA LEU A 161 -13.25 -4.11 -8.08
C LEU A 161 -13.13 -3.93 -9.61
N TYR A 162 -12.07 -4.41 -10.24
CA TYR A 162 -11.91 -4.38 -11.68
C TYR A 162 -12.94 -5.26 -12.44
N GLU A 163 -13.66 -6.13 -11.75
CA GLU A 163 -14.83 -6.86 -12.27
C GLU A 163 -16.09 -5.99 -12.26
N ASP A 164 -16.05 -4.84 -11.59
CA ASP A 164 -17.14 -3.87 -11.59
C ASP A 164 -17.29 -3.26 -12.98
N SER A 165 -18.56 -3.14 -13.44
CA SER A 165 -18.88 -2.68 -14.80
C SER A 165 -18.44 -1.23 -15.09
N GLY A 166 -18.20 -0.43 -14.06
CA GLY A 166 -17.72 0.95 -14.18
C GLY A 166 -16.22 1.09 -14.34
N TYR A 167 -15.45 0.03 -14.07
CA TYR A 167 -13.99 0.04 -14.13
C TYR A 167 -13.41 0.56 -15.45
N PRO A 168 -13.78 0.02 -16.63
CA PRO A 168 -13.20 0.49 -17.89
C PRO A 168 -13.52 1.95 -18.19
N ALA A 169 -14.72 2.40 -17.87
CA ALA A 169 -15.15 3.77 -18.10
C ALA A 169 -14.39 4.76 -17.20
N PHE A 170 -14.20 4.43 -15.93
CA PHE A 170 -13.44 5.25 -15.01
C PHE A 170 -11.96 5.31 -15.39
N LEU A 171 -11.34 4.19 -15.75
CA LEU A 171 -9.95 4.15 -16.20
C LEU A 171 -9.74 4.99 -17.47
N SER A 172 -10.67 4.94 -18.43
CA SER A 172 -10.66 5.79 -19.62
C SER A 172 -10.85 7.29 -19.29
N ALA A 173 -11.66 7.61 -18.26
CA ALA A 173 -11.82 8.99 -17.79
C ALA A 173 -10.52 9.53 -17.15
N LEU A 174 -9.82 8.71 -16.36
CA LEU A 174 -8.50 9.05 -15.82
C LEU A 174 -7.48 9.28 -16.94
N GLU A 175 -7.47 8.40 -17.95
CA GLU A 175 -6.56 8.50 -19.09
C GLU A 175 -6.81 9.78 -19.87
N SER A 176 -8.08 10.07 -20.21
CA SER A 176 -8.48 11.32 -20.88
C SER A 176 -8.12 12.55 -20.07
N TYR A 177 -8.21 12.50 -18.73
CA TYR A 177 -7.78 13.60 -17.87
C TYR A 177 -6.28 13.84 -17.96
N VAL A 178 -5.46 12.80 -17.94
CA VAL A 178 -3.99 12.87 -18.05
C VAL A 178 -3.59 13.43 -19.43
N GLU A 179 -4.22 12.95 -20.49
CA GLU A 179 -4.01 13.42 -21.86
C GLU A 179 -4.38 14.91 -22.02
N ALA A 180 -5.55 15.33 -21.52
CA ALA A 180 -6.01 16.70 -21.58
C ALA A 180 -5.09 17.68 -20.82
N LYS A 181 -4.36 17.18 -19.83
CA LYS A 181 -3.33 17.92 -19.08
C LYS A 181 -1.94 17.84 -19.70
N GLU A 182 -1.77 17.12 -20.81
CA GLU A 182 -0.47 16.87 -21.44
C GLU A 182 0.55 16.31 -20.42
N GLY A 183 0.10 15.43 -19.49
CA GLY A 183 0.90 14.88 -18.40
C GLY A 183 1.28 15.89 -17.29
N ARG A 184 0.91 17.16 -17.41
CA ARG A 184 1.17 18.21 -16.40
C ARG A 184 -0.03 18.42 -15.50
N LEU A 185 -0.21 17.54 -14.55
CA LEU A 185 -1.45 17.43 -13.75
C LEU A 185 -1.68 18.65 -12.85
N ASP A 186 -0.62 19.19 -12.25
CA ASP A 186 -0.69 20.43 -11.46
C ASP A 186 0.66 21.16 -11.48
N GLN A 187 0.63 22.51 -11.37
CA GLN A 187 1.85 23.31 -11.38
C GLN A 187 2.57 23.36 -10.03
N ARG A 188 1.88 23.04 -8.94
CA ARG A 188 2.36 23.21 -7.58
C ARG A 188 2.38 21.92 -6.77
N LYS A 189 1.42 21.00 -7.04
CA LYS A 189 1.15 19.83 -6.22
C LYS A 189 1.60 18.56 -6.91
N SER A 190 2.75 18.05 -6.56
CA SER A 190 3.21 16.72 -7.00
C SER A 190 2.24 15.60 -6.61
N THR A 191 1.50 15.78 -5.51
CA THR A 191 0.51 14.82 -5.03
C THR A 191 -0.65 14.57 -6.01
N GLU A 192 -0.85 15.40 -7.02
CA GLU A 192 -1.83 15.12 -8.08
C GLU A 192 -1.43 13.89 -8.93
N TRP A 193 -0.14 13.78 -9.28
CA TRP A 193 0.38 12.56 -9.95
C TRP A 193 0.29 11.35 -9.04
N HIS A 194 0.62 11.52 -7.75
CA HIS A 194 0.63 10.42 -6.80
C HIS A 194 -0.78 9.85 -6.58
N ARG A 195 -1.79 10.71 -6.37
CA ARG A 195 -3.19 10.29 -6.21
C ARG A 195 -3.68 9.46 -7.40
N ILE A 196 -3.44 9.97 -8.62
CA ILE A 196 -3.85 9.28 -9.85
C ILE A 196 -3.07 7.99 -10.02
N THR A 197 -1.77 7.97 -9.71
CA THR A 197 -0.95 6.75 -9.70
C THR A 197 -1.55 5.68 -8.82
N TYR A 198 -1.99 6.02 -7.59
CA TYR A 198 -2.59 5.03 -6.68
C TYR A 198 -3.92 4.51 -7.20
N ALA A 199 -4.77 5.37 -7.76
CA ALA A 199 -6.03 4.94 -8.36
C ALA A 199 -5.79 3.99 -9.54
N ILE A 200 -4.86 4.33 -10.45
CA ILE A 200 -4.47 3.48 -11.58
C ILE A 200 -3.98 2.13 -11.09
N LEU A 201 -3.06 2.09 -10.12
CA LEU A 201 -2.49 0.85 -9.59
C LEU A 201 -3.54 -0.01 -8.88
N ALA A 202 -4.41 0.59 -8.09
CA ALA A 202 -5.49 -0.11 -7.40
C ALA A 202 -6.48 -0.76 -8.39
N LEU A 203 -6.59 -0.21 -9.58
CA LEU A 203 -7.42 -0.70 -10.68
C LEU A 203 -6.63 -1.57 -11.69
N GLY A 204 -5.39 -1.96 -11.38
CA GLY A 204 -4.57 -2.85 -12.21
C GLY A 204 -3.95 -2.20 -13.44
N GLY A 205 -3.98 -0.88 -13.56
CA GLY A 205 -3.36 -0.12 -14.64
C GLY A 205 -1.86 0.09 -14.46
N ASN A 206 -1.21 0.67 -15.46
CA ASN A 206 0.24 0.94 -15.46
C ASN A 206 0.53 2.45 -15.50
N PRO A 207 0.92 3.09 -14.39
CA PRO A 207 1.18 4.51 -14.34
C PRO A 207 2.45 4.94 -15.11
N LYS A 208 3.33 4.00 -15.48
CA LYS A 208 4.51 4.29 -16.32
C LYS A 208 4.18 4.45 -17.80
N SER A 209 2.97 4.09 -18.19
CA SER A 209 2.50 4.25 -19.58
C SER A 209 0.99 4.46 -19.53
N PHE A 210 0.58 5.69 -19.18
CA PHE A 210 -0.82 6.03 -19.01
C PHE A 210 -1.13 7.35 -19.72
N GLY A 211 -2.04 7.33 -20.68
CA GLY A 211 -2.33 8.48 -21.53
C GLY A 211 -1.11 9.03 -22.29
N GLY A 212 -0.14 8.15 -22.61
CA GLY A 212 1.12 8.53 -23.28
C GLY A 212 2.19 9.12 -22.36
N TYR A 213 2.00 9.12 -21.05
CA TYR A 213 2.91 9.72 -20.05
C TYR A 213 3.41 8.68 -19.03
N ASP A 214 4.61 8.91 -18.48
CA ASP A 214 5.16 8.18 -17.32
C ASP A 214 4.89 8.99 -16.05
N LEU A 215 3.80 8.68 -15.35
CA LEU A 215 3.40 9.40 -14.14
C LEU A 215 4.36 9.17 -12.96
N ILE A 216 5.14 8.10 -12.98
CA ILE A 216 6.19 7.85 -11.98
C ILE A 216 7.40 8.76 -12.26
N ALA A 217 7.81 8.89 -13.52
CA ALA A 217 8.87 9.82 -13.89
C ALA A 217 8.48 11.26 -13.59
N ASP A 218 7.36 11.69 -14.17
CA ASP A 218 6.94 13.10 -14.15
C ASP A 218 6.45 13.55 -12.77
N GLY A 219 5.83 12.65 -12.02
CA GLY A 219 5.30 12.93 -10.68
C GLY A 219 6.30 12.72 -9.55
N VAL A 220 7.37 11.94 -9.74
CA VAL A 220 8.31 11.60 -8.67
C VAL A 220 9.74 11.93 -9.04
N TYR A 221 10.45 11.01 -9.73
CA TYR A 221 11.90 11.12 -9.79
C TYR A 221 12.42 12.25 -10.72
N ASN A 222 11.63 12.72 -11.68
CA ASN A 222 11.89 13.91 -12.48
C ASN A 222 10.90 15.05 -12.20
N CYS A 223 10.15 14.97 -11.10
CA CYS A 223 9.12 15.95 -10.78
C CYS A 223 9.69 17.35 -10.59
N VAL A 224 9.19 18.29 -11.39
CA VAL A 224 9.48 19.72 -11.29
C VAL A 224 8.17 20.46 -11.16
N THR A 225 7.85 20.91 -9.95
CA THR A 225 6.71 21.79 -9.69
C THR A 225 7.19 23.21 -9.42
N ASN A 226 6.65 24.17 -10.12
CA ASN A 226 6.79 25.62 -9.90
C ASN A 226 8.22 26.12 -9.59
N GLY A 227 9.24 25.53 -10.22
CA GLY A 227 10.65 25.88 -10.03
C GLY A 227 11.32 25.26 -8.81
N GLY A 228 10.65 24.32 -8.12
CA GLY A 228 11.19 23.58 -7.01
C GLY A 228 11.33 22.09 -7.30
N ASN A 229 11.85 21.37 -6.34
CA ASN A 229 11.82 19.92 -6.29
C ASN A 229 10.45 19.42 -5.82
N ILE A 230 10.28 18.11 -5.75
CA ILE A 230 9.06 17.45 -5.28
C ILE A 230 8.59 17.94 -3.89
N GLY A 231 9.52 18.42 -3.05
CA GLY A 231 9.24 18.99 -1.73
C GLY A 231 8.72 20.42 -1.72
N TRP A 232 8.49 21.06 -2.88
CA TRP A 232 7.87 22.40 -2.93
C TRP A 232 6.54 22.46 -2.19
N GLN A 233 5.75 21.41 -2.28
CA GLN A 233 4.48 21.26 -1.58
C GLN A 233 4.63 21.00 -0.07
N GLY A 234 5.85 20.89 0.45
CA GLY A 234 6.16 20.44 1.79
C GLY A 234 6.30 18.93 1.88
N ILE A 235 6.13 18.39 3.08
CA ILE A 235 6.40 16.99 3.40
C ILE A 235 5.58 16.00 2.55
N ASN A 236 4.35 16.35 2.18
CA ASN A 236 3.47 15.47 1.40
C ASN A 236 4.06 15.08 0.04
N GLY A 237 4.83 15.98 -0.58
CA GLY A 237 5.53 15.65 -1.81
C GLY A 237 6.51 14.49 -1.64
N TYR A 238 7.30 14.52 -0.58
CA TYR A 238 8.25 13.44 -0.25
C TYR A 238 7.54 12.15 0.14
N ILE A 239 6.54 12.21 1.05
CA ILE A 239 5.79 11.06 1.53
C ILE A 239 5.14 10.31 0.38
N PHE A 240 4.27 10.98 -0.36
CA PHE A 240 3.50 10.33 -1.42
C PHE A 240 4.36 9.98 -2.64
N GLY A 241 5.45 10.73 -2.89
CA GLY A 241 6.43 10.36 -3.89
C GLY A 241 7.17 9.06 -3.56
N LEU A 242 7.61 8.89 -2.31
CA LEU A 242 8.25 7.67 -1.84
C LEU A 242 7.31 6.46 -1.91
N LEU A 243 6.08 6.63 -1.40
CA LEU A 243 5.04 5.61 -1.52
C LEU A 243 4.80 5.20 -2.99
N ALA A 244 4.73 6.17 -3.92
CA ALA A 244 4.51 5.87 -5.33
C ALA A 244 5.67 5.06 -5.94
N LEU A 245 6.92 5.36 -5.59
CA LEU A 245 8.08 4.56 -6.03
C LEU A 245 8.05 3.14 -5.48
N ASP A 246 7.57 2.95 -4.26
CA ASP A 246 7.67 1.68 -3.55
C ASP A 246 6.49 0.74 -3.84
N THR A 247 5.35 1.25 -4.32
CA THR A 247 4.18 0.42 -4.68
C THR A 247 4.52 -0.77 -5.58
N MET A 248 5.36 -0.55 -6.59
CA MET A 248 5.85 -1.59 -7.51
C MET A 248 7.39 -1.64 -7.54
N ARG A 249 8.05 -1.06 -6.55
CA ARG A 249 9.52 -0.97 -6.45
C ARG A 249 10.15 -0.38 -7.72
N TYR A 250 9.56 0.70 -8.23
CA TYR A 250 10.04 1.33 -9.45
C TYR A 250 11.50 1.75 -9.34
N GLU A 251 12.30 1.43 -10.35
CA GLU A 251 13.68 1.89 -10.43
C GLU A 251 13.74 3.40 -10.67
N VAL A 252 14.67 4.05 -9.98
CA VAL A 252 14.99 5.46 -10.20
C VAL A 252 16.26 5.53 -11.07
N PRO A 253 16.21 6.14 -12.26
CA PRO A 253 17.38 6.25 -13.13
C PRO A 253 18.50 7.05 -12.48
N ALA A 254 19.75 6.68 -12.78
CA ALA A 254 20.92 7.46 -12.34
C ALA A 254 20.84 8.90 -12.91
N GLY A 255 21.03 9.88 -12.04
CA GLY A 255 20.94 11.30 -12.41
C GLY A 255 19.53 11.88 -12.42
N ALA A 256 18.53 11.16 -11.94
CA ALA A 256 17.19 11.69 -11.67
C ALA A 256 17.25 12.84 -10.65
N LEU A 257 16.27 13.73 -10.70
CA LEU A 257 16.21 14.91 -9.82
C LEU A 257 15.94 14.54 -8.36
N ASN A 258 15.18 13.48 -8.13
CA ASN A 258 14.81 13.01 -6.80
C ASN A 258 15.09 11.51 -6.72
N SER A 259 16.12 11.12 -6.00
CA SER A 259 16.37 9.72 -5.67
C SER A 259 15.46 9.26 -4.52
N ARG A 260 15.37 7.95 -4.31
CA ARG A 260 14.70 7.37 -3.14
C ARG A 260 15.30 7.88 -1.83
N GLU A 261 16.62 7.98 -1.79
CA GLU A 261 17.34 8.53 -0.65
C GLU A 261 17.02 10.01 -0.40
N ASP A 262 16.87 10.82 -1.46
CA ASP A 262 16.49 12.23 -1.31
C ASP A 262 15.08 12.36 -0.72
N LEU A 263 14.14 11.50 -1.10
CA LEU A 263 12.80 11.48 -0.53
C LEU A 263 12.83 11.09 0.95
N ILE A 264 13.59 10.05 1.32
CA ILE A 264 13.77 9.65 2.72
C ILE A 264 14.40 10.78 3.54
N ARG A 265 15.52 11.37 3.07
CA ARG A 265 16.14 12.52 3.74
C ARG A 265 15.19 13.71 3.85
N GLY A 266 14.37 13.94 2.81
CA GLY A 266 13.34 14.97 2.81
C GLY A 266 12.34 14.78 3.95
N ILE A 267 11.84 13.55 4.14
CA ILE A 267 10.95 13.23 5.27
C ILE A 267 11.67 13.41 6.59
N LEU A 268 12.83 12.77 6.79
CA LEU A 268 13.60 12.82 8.03
C LEU A 268 13.96 14.25 8.45
N SER A 269 14.31 15.11 7.48
CA SER A 269 14.69 16.50 7.74
C SER A 269 13.56 17.38 8.31
N LEU A 270 12.33 16.94 8.17
CA LEU A 270 11.13 17.66 8.61
C LEU A 270 10.54 17.14 9.92
N GLN A 271 11.18 16.15 10.57
CA GLN A 271 10.75 15.60 11.86
C GLN A 271 10.65 16.71 12.92
N VAL A 272 9.57 16.71 13.70
CA VAL A 272 9.28 17.75 14.68
C VAL A 272 10.02 17.50 15.98
N PRO A 273 10.65 18.53 16.60
CA PRO A 273 11.41 18.39 17.85
C PRO A 273 10.50 18.47 19.09
N ASP A 274 9.48 17.64 19.16
CA ASP A 274 8.49 17.56 20.24
C ASP A 274 8.36 16.14 20.81
N GLY A 275 9.47 15.43 20.88
CA GLY A 275 9.52 14.06 21.37
C GLY A 275 9.00 13.87 22.78
N VAL A 276 8.73 12.63 23.13
CA VAL A 276 8.26 12.15 24.43
C VAL A 276 9.16 11.01 24.92
N ASN A 277 8.98 10.57 26.15
CA ASN A 277 9.72 9.42 26.72
C ASN A 277 11.25 9.56 26.66
N GLY A 278 11.77 10.80 26.69
CA GLY A 278 13.21 11.08 26.59
C GLY A 278 13.72 11.27 25.16
N ASN A 279 12.90 11.08 24.14
CA ASN A 279 13.24 11.36 22.75
C ASN A 279 13.27 12.88 22.50
N ALA A 280 14.23 13.33 21.69
CA ALA A 280 14.33 14.73 21.29
C ALA A 280 13.34 15.11 20.19
N TYR A 281 12.95 14.14 19.37
CA TYR A 281 12.07 14.30 18.23
C TYR A 281 10.82 13.45 18.40
N GLY A 282 9.74 13.85 17.74
CA GLY A 282 8.45 13.12 17.68
C GLY A 282 8.10 12.71 16.27
N GLY A 283 6.88 13.02 15.84
CA GLY A 283 6.41 12.73 14.48
C GLY A 283 6.67 13.87 13.49
N TRP A 284 5.73 14.09 12.62
CA TRP A 284 5.76 15.12 11.57
C TRP A 284 4.51 15.99 11.60
N ALA A 285 4.58 17.11 10.92
CA ALA A 285 3.47 18.04 10.75
C ALA A 285 3.53 18.71 9.37
N LEU A 286 2.38 19.09 8.85
CA LEU A 286 2.30 19.87 7.62
C LEU A 286 2.94 21.26 7.80
N SER A 287 2.75 21.85 8.98
CA SER A 287 3.34 23.14 9.38
C SER A 287 3.51 23.21 10.90
N GLY A 288 4.30 24.16 11.37
CA GLY A 288 4.53 24.37 12.81
C GLY A 288 5.49 23.36 13.42
N ASN A 289 5.49 23.29 14.77
CA ASN A 289 6.43 22.50 15.57
C ASN A 289 5.72 21.57 16.58
N SER A 290 4.54 21.12 16.24
CA SER A 290 3.80 20.09 16.99
C SER A 290 3.45 18.95 16.04
N SER A 291 3.78 17.74 16.43
CA SER A 291 3.46 16.55 15.65
C SER A 291 1.96 16.42 15.42
N ASP A 292 1.59 16.16 14.18
CA ASP A 292 0.22 15.92 13.75
C ASP A 292 0.03 14.43 13.48
N PRO A 293 -1.05 13.77 13.96
CA PRO A 293 -1.26 12.34 13.78
C PRO A 293 -1.36 11.92 12.30
N ASP A 294 -2.08 12.70 11.47
CA ASP A 294 -2.25 12.40 10.04
C ASP A 294 -0.90 12.37 9.33
N ILE A 295 -0.15 13.46 9.47
CA ILE A 295 1.11 13.63 8.75
C ILE A 295 2.17 12.66 9.28
N SER A 296 2.19 12.42 10.60
CA SER A 296 3.08 11.43 11.19
C SER A 296 2.78 10.03 10.68
N ALA A 297 1.51 9.66 10.64
CA ALA A 297 1.08 8.36 10.14
C ALA A 297 1.39 8.16 8.65
N MET A 298 1.14 9.17 7.82
CA MET A 298 1.49 9.12 6.39
C MET A 298 3.00 9.01 6.18
N ALA A 299 3.82 9.70 6.99
CA ALA A 299 5.27 9.57 6.94
C ALA A 299 5.74 8.16 7.35
N LEU A 300 5.14 7.59 8.39
CA LEU A 300 5.41 6.22 8.82
C LEU A 300 5.06 5.18 7.74
N GLN A 301 3.95 5.36 7.04
CA GLN A 301 3.59 4.48 5.90
C GLN A 301 4.66 4.50 4.81
N ALA A 302 5.16 5.68 4.46
CA ALA A 302 6.22 5.83 3.46
C ALA A 302 7.56 5.27 3.92
N LEU A 303 7.87 5.35 5.21
CA LEU A 303 9.11 4.87 5.81
C LEU A 303 9.07 3.39 6.20
N ALA A 304 7.91 2.75 6.23
CA ALA A 304 7.74 1.37 6.69
C ALA A 304 8.65 0.35 5.97
N PRO A 305 8.87 0.40 4.64
CA PRO A 305 9.77 -0.52 3.97
C PRO A 305 11.23 -0.44 4.44
N TYR A 306 11.61 0.64 5.10
CA TYR A 306 12.97 0.94 5.56
C TYR A 306 13.13 0.82 7.07
N TYR A 307 12.10 0.39 7.80
CA TYR A 307 12.09 0.37 9.26
C TYR A 307 13.22 -0.49 9.86
N PHE A 308 13.49 -1.63 9.25
CA PHE A 308 14.52 -2.57 9.70
C PHE A 308 15.85 -2.43 8.93
N ASP A 309 16.01 -1.37 8.13
CA ASP A 309 17.26 -1.11 7.40
C ASP A 309 18.22 -0.32 8.30
N ASP A 310 19.45 -0.82 8.45
CA ASP A 310 20.52 -0.20 9.25
C ASP A 310 21.20 0.97 8.53
N THR A 311 20.73 1.36 7.34
CA THR A 311 21.29 2.51 6.60
C THR A 311 21.15 3.80 7.42
N VAL A 312 22.29 4.44 7.69
CA VAL A 312 22.33 5.73 8.38
C VAL A 312 22.24 6.86 7.37
N TYR A 313 21.29 7.74 7.56
CA TYR A 313 21.08 8.93 6.75
C TYR A 313 21.62 10.16 7.47
N SER A 314 22.53 10.89 6.80
CA SER A 314 23.00 12.20 7.26
C SER A 314 22.12 13.29 6.64
N TYR A 315 21.57 14.17 7.45
CA TYR A 315 20.69 15.27 7.03
C TYR A 315 20.71 16.43 8.03
N THR A 316 20.17 17.57 7.63
CA THR A 316 19.94 18.69 8.54
C THR A 316 18.46 18.79 8.88
N ASN A 317 18.09 18.68 10.15
CA ASN A 317 16.72 18.93 10.59
C ASN A 317 16.37 20.41 10.38
N THR A 318 15.35 20.69 9.61
CA THR A 318 14.99 22.07 9.21
C THR A 318 14.33 22.87 10.32
N LYS A 319 13.76 22.21 11.34
CA LYS A 319 13.09 22.87 12.46
C LYS A 319 14.10 23.42 13.49
N LYS A 320 15.19 22.69 13.72
CA LYS A 320 16.27 23.09 14.66
C LYS A 320 17.53 23.60 13.97
N ASN A 321 17.65 23.43 12.65
CA ASN A 321 18.89 23.65 11.91
C ASN A 321 20.06 22.83 12.51
N GLU A 322 19.79 21.57 12.83
CA GLU A 322 20.72 20.65 13.49
C GLU A 322 21.12 19.52 12.54
N ALA A 323 22.43 19.27 12.43
CA ALA A 323 22.93 18.12 11.66
C ALA A 323 22.68 16.84 12.46
N LEU A 324 22.05 15.86 11.82
CA LEU A 324 21.68 14.58 12.41
C LEU A 324 22.15 13.43 11.54
N GLU A 325 22.41 12.32 12.21
CA GLU A 325 22.66 11.01 11.60
C GLU A 325 21.72 10.00 12.28
N LYS A 326 20.77 9.44 11.52
CA LYS A 326 19.82 8.46 12.02
C LYS A 326 19.51 7.38 11.00
N THR A 327 19.18 6.20 11.48
CA THR A 327 18.44 5.22 10.67
C THR A 327 16.98 5.63 10.55
N VAL A 328 16.27 5.08 9.56
CA VAL A 328 14.82 5.24 9.48
C VAL A 328 14.15 4.67 10.73
N GLY A 329 14.63 3.51 11.22
CA GLY A 329 14.10 2.88 12.43
C GLY A 329 14.09 3.79 13.65
N GLN A 330 15.18 4.53 13.90
CA GLN A 330 15.23 5.49 15.00
C GLN A 330 14.18 6.59 14.90
N ALA A 331 13.97 7.15 13.71
CA ALA A 331 12.97 8.19 13.51
C ALA A 331 11.53 7.64 13.60
N VAL A 332 11.32 6.41 13.15
CA VAL A 332 10.03 5.70 13.26
C VAL A 332 9.69 5.43 14.72
N ASP A 333 10.63 4.94 15.53
CA ASP A 333 10.40 4.65 16.95
C ASP A 333 10.05 5.91 17.74
N GLU A 334 10.75 7.02 17.49
CA GLU A 334 10.43 8.32 18.08
C GLU A 334 8.99 8.78 17.75
N ALA A 335 8.57 8.57 16.51
CA ALA A 335 7.23 8.91 16.05
C ALA A 335 6.15 7.98 16.61
N LEU A 336 6.44 6.68 16.74
CA LEU A 336 5.53 5.72 17.37
C LEU A 336 5.28 6.06 18.84
N ASP A 337 6.33 6.42 19.59
CA ASP A 337 6.20 6.89 20.97
C ASP A 337 5.32 8.14 21.04
N LYS A 338 5.54 9.09 20.13
CA LYS A 338 4.74 10.30 20.06
C LYS A 338 3.29 10.02 19.75
N LEU A 339 3.01 9.17 18.76
CA LEU A 339 1.64 8.78 18.38
C LEU A 339 0.94 8.04 19.52
N GLY A 340 1.62 7.13 20.19
CA GLY A 340 1.08 6.47 21.38
C GLY A 340 0.71 7.44 22.51
N ASN A 341 1.47 8.54 22.66
CA ASN A 341 1.16 9.60 23.63
C ASN A 341 0.01 10.51 23.19
N LEU A 342 -0.18 10.71 21.88
CA LEU A 342 -1.26 11.54 21.33
C LEU A 342 -2.60 10.81 21.26
N GLN A 343 -2.62 9.48 21.34
CA GLN A 343 -3.85 8.69 21.30
C GLN A 343 -4.75 9.04 22.51
N ARG A 344 -6.02 9.20 22.24
CA ARG A 344 -7.05 9.54 23.22
C ARG A 344 -7.63 8.30 23.90
N ALA A 345 -8.35 8.51 25.00
CA ALA A 345 -8.96 7.45 25.80
C ALA A 345 -9.93 6.56 25.00
N ASP A 346 -10.60 7.11 23.99
CA ASP A 346 -11.50 6.35 23.10
C ASP A 346 -10.79 5.57 22.00
N GLY A 347 -9.44 5.55 21.98
CA GLY A 347 -8.64 4.90 20.95
C GLY A 347 -8.42 5.74 19.69
N ASP A 348 -9.00 6.94 19.59
CA ASP A 348 -8.97 7.81 18.43
C ASP A 348 -7.92 8.95 18.54
N TYR A 349 -7.88 9.79 17.51
CA TYR A 349 -6.96 10.92 17.38
C TYR A 349 -7.68 12.23 17.06
N ALA A 350 -6.97 13.33 17.33
CA ALA A 350 -7.38 14.66 16.93
C ALA A 350 -6.29 15.31 16.07
N SER A 351 -6.68 15.92 14.96
CA SER A 351 -5.82 16.77 14.13
C SER A 351 -6.46 18.15 14.03
N TRP A 352 -5.64 19.21 14.12
CA TRP A 352 -6.07 20.61 14.06
C TRP A 352 -7.20 20.95 15.04
N GLY A 353 -7.21 20.28 16.21
CA GLY A 353 -8.21 20.49 17.26
C GLY A 353 -9.53 19.71 17.05
N THR A 354 -9.70 18.99 15.97
CA THR A 354 -10.88 18.15 15.69
C THR A 354 -10.55 16.69 15.88
N VAL A 355 -11.33 16.01 16.71
CA VAL A 355 -11.28 14.54 16.85
C VAL A 355 -12.01 13.93 15.66
N ASN A 356 -11.31 13.18 14.83
CA ASN A 356 -11.84 12.77 13.53
C ASN A 356 -11.45 11.36 13.11
N ALA A 357 -12.22 10.81 12.19
CA ALA A 357 -12.06 9.47 11.67
C ALA A 357 -10.76 9.29 10.87
N GLU A 358 -10.43 10.28 10.04
CA GLU A 358 -9.33 10.21 9.08
C GLU A 358 -7.98 10.10 9.79
N SER A 359 -7.75 10.94 10.82
CA SER A 359 -6.53 10.88 11.63
C SER A 359 -6.35 9.51 12.28
N THR A 360 -7.45 8.94 12.78
CA THR A 360 -7.46 7.62 13.42
C THR A 360 -7.18 6.51 12.40
N ALA A 361 -7.81 6.60 11.23
CA ALA A 361 -7.60 5.66 10.12
C ALA A 361 -6.15 5.68 9.61
N GLN A 362 -5.54 6.86 9.46
CA GLN A 362 -4.15 6.97 9.00
C GLN A 362 -3.17 6.30 9.97
N VAL A 363 -3.37 6.47 11.28
CA VAL A 363 -2.51 5.80 12.27
C VAL A 363 -2.68 4.28 12.21
N LEU A 364 -3.90 3.77 12.02
CA LEU A 364 -4.13 2.33 11.84
C LEU A 364 -3.33 1.79 10.63
N VAL A 365 -3.42 2.45 9.48
CA VAL A 365 -2.65 2.06 8.28
C VAL A 365 -1.14 2.11 8.53
N ALA A 366 -0.66 3.09 9.29
CA ALA A 366 0.76 3.19 9.62
C ALA A 366 1.25 2.00 10.46
N LEU A 367 0.49 1.60 11.48
CA LEU A 367 0.84 0.46 12.32
C LEU A 367 0.85 -0.84 11.53
N THR A 368 -0.18 -1.09 10.74
CA THR A 368 -0.24 -2.31 9.89
C THR A 368 0.87 -2.34 8.85
N ALA A 369 1.23 -1.19 8.25
CA ALA A 369 2.36 -1.09 7.33
C ALA A 369 3.71 -1.43 8.00
N LEU A 370 3.86 -1.11 9.28
CA LEU A 370 5.03 -1.44 10.10
C LEU A 370 5.00 -2.87 10.67
N GLY A 371 3.93 -3.65 10.43
CA GLY A 371 3.73 -4.97 11.00
C GLY A 371 3.37 -4.96 12.48
N ILE A 372 2.86 -3.86 13.00
CA ILE A 372 2.43 -3.69 14.39
C ILE A 372 0.93 -3.95 14.49
N ASP A 373 0.53 -4.86 15.38
CA ASP A 373 -0.89 -5.12 15.62
C ASP A 373 -1.53 -3.95 16.40
N PRO A 374 -2.48 -3.22 15.79
CA PRO A 374 -3.12 -2.06 16.41
C PRO A 374 -4.06 -2.42 17.56
N GLN A 375 -4.30 -3.70 17.83
CA GLN A 375 -5.16 -4.18 18.90
C GLN A 375 -4.38 -4.76 20.09
N GLU A 376 -3.08 -5.08 19.91
CA GLU A 376 -2.26 -5.73 20.92
C GLU A 376 -1.12 -4.86 21.44
N ASP A 377 -0.59 -3.93 20.62
CA ASP A 377 0.53 -3.07 21.03
C ASP A 377 0.08 -2.13 22.17
N ALA A 378 0.71 -2.27 23.32
CA ALA A 378 0.35 -1.55 24.54
C ALA A 378 0.45 -0.01 24.40
N ARG A 379 1.27 0.49 23.45
CA ARG A 379 1.36 1.94 23.18
C ARG A 379 0.04 2.49 22.65
N PHE A 380 -0.74 1.64 21.96
CA PHE A 380 -1.95 1.99 21.22
C PHE A 380 -3.24 1.44 21.85
N ILE A 381 -3.18 1.02 23.12
CA ILE A 381 -4.35 0.67 23.93
C ILE A 381 -4.55 1.74 24.99
N LYS A 382 -5.68 2.43 24.97
CA LYS A 382 -6.06 3.47 25.94
C LYS A 382 -7.38 3.13 26.60
N ASP A 383 -7.40 3.08 27.91
CA ASP A 383 -8.60 2.73 28.70
C ASP A 383 -9.30 1.45 28.21
N GLY A 384 -8.51 0.46 27.76
CA GLY A 384 -8.99 -0.78 27.17
C GLY A 384 -9.58 -0.66 25.78
N LYS A 385 -9.38 0.47 25.10
CA LYS A 385 -9.77 0.73 23.70
C LYS A 385 -8.56 0.65 22.78
N SER A 386 -8.69 -0.13 21.74
CA SER A 386 -7.71 -0.24 20.67
C SER A 386 -7.90 0.86 19.62
N LEU A 387 -6.94 0.99 18.73
CA LEU A 387 -7.06 1.89 17.59
C LEU A 387 -8.21 1.50 16.65
N LEU A 388 -8.49 0.19 16.53
CA LEU A 388 -9.63 -0.29 15.76
C LEU A 388 -10.97 0.16 16.38
N ASP A 389 -11.09 0.13 17.73
CA ASP A 389 -12.26 0.69 18.42
C ASP A 389 -12.42 2.18 18.09
N GLY A 390 -11.30 2.91 18.02
CA GLY A 390 -11.24 4.31 17.64
C GLY A 390 -11.80 4.57 16.23
N VAL A 391 -11.42 3.75 15.24
CA VAL A 391 -11.94 3.84 13.87
C VAL A 391 -13.43 3.48 13.81
N LEU A 392 -13.81 2.36 14.45
CA LEU A 392 -15.19 1.85 14.37
C LEU A 392 -16.22 2.76 15.05
N LYS A 393 -15.79 3.66 15.94
CA LYS A 393 -16.63 4.67 16.60
C LYS A 393 -17.33 5.61 15.60
N TYR A 394 -16.73 5.82 14.42
CA TYR A 394 -17.22 6.74 13.40
C TYR A 394 -18.19 6.09 12.40
N ARG A 395 -18.53 4.82 12.57
CA ARG A 395 -19.47 4.14 11.69
C ARG A 395 -20.86 4.74 11.76
N VAL A 396 -21.47 4.93 10.58
CA VAL A 396 -22.85 5.36 10.40
C VAL A 396 -23.75 4.13 10.13
N SER A 397 -25.05 4.27 10.35
CA SER A 397 -26.02 3.16 10.20
C SER A 397 -26.14 2.62 8.78
N ASP A 398 -25.77 3.39 7.77
CA ASP A 398 -25.72 2.97 6.36
C ASP A 398 -24.44 2.21 5.98
N GLY A 399 -23.55 1.97 6.95
CA GLY A 399 -22.28 1.28 6.78
C GLY A 399 -21.10 2.18 6.43
N THR A 400 -21.32 3.44 6.10
CA THR A 400 -20.28 4.44 5.83
C THR A 400 -19.67 4.99 7.13
N PHE A 401 -18.81 6.00 7.01
CA PHE A 401 -18.17 6.65 8.15
C PHE A 401 -18.43 8.16 8.14
N SER A 402 -18.52 8.74 9.34
CA SER A 402 -18.60 10.18 9.56
C SER A 402 -17.20 10.76 9.81
N HIS A 403 -17.01 12.04 9.51
CA HIS A 403 -15.78 12.78 9.85
C HIS A 403 -15.66 12.95 11.39
N VAL A 404 -16.73 13.39 12.02
CA VAL A 404 -16.84 13.50 13.48
C VAL A 404 -17.89 12.51 13.98
N ALA A 405 -17.62 11.86 15.10
CA ALA A 405 -18.52 10.85 15.65
C ALA A 405 -19.90 11.44 15.97
N GLY A 406 -20.94 10.80 15.46
CA GLY A 406 -22.34 11.24 15.61
C GLY A 406 -22.86 12.12 14.46
N ASP A 407 -21.99 12.53 13.54
CA ASP A 407 -22.40 13.21 12.31
C ASP A 407 -22.88 12.21 11.26
N GLY A 408 -23.36 12.72 10.14
CA GLY A 408 -23.75 11.90 8.97
C GLY A 408 -22.57 11.37 8.16
N SER A 409 -22.90 10.58 7.15
CA SER A 409 -21.93 10.02 6.19
C SER A 409 -21.02 11.10 5.58
N ASN A 410 -19.72 10.82 5.54
CA ASN A 410 -18.72 11.66 4.90
C ASN A 410 -17.89 10.81 3.91
N GLY A 411 -17.72 11.27 2.68
CA GLY A 411 -17.03 10.50 1.63
C GLY A 411 -15.57 10.26 1.94
N MET A 412 -14.83 11.29 2.37
CA MET A 412 -13.41 11.18 2.69
C MET A 412 -13.17 10.26 3.91
N ALA A 413 -13.96 10.44 4.97
CA ALA A 413 -13.89 9.56 6.15
C ALA A 413 -14.19 8.11 5.76
N THR A 414 -15.20 7.90 4.91
CA THR A 414 -15.55 6.55 4.43
C THR A 414 -14.41 5.92 3.64
N ASP A 415 -13.81 6.64 2.71
CA ASP A 415 -12.69 6.14 1.91
C ASP A 415 -11.48 5.78 2.80
N GLN A 416 -11.11 6.69 3.71
CA GLN A 416 -9.95 6.47 4.57
C GLN A 416 -10.18 5.36 5.61
N CYS A 417 -11.33 5.31 6.25
CA CYS A 417 -11.65 4.22 7.18
C CYS A 417 -11.76 2.88 6.43
N THR A 418 -12.30 2.85 5.21
CA THR A 418 -12.41 1.62 4.44
C THR A 418 -11.05 1.04 4.11
N TYR A 419 -10.13 1.82 3.55
CA TYR A 419 -8.81 1.28 3.26
C TYR A 419 -7.99 0.97 4.52
N ALA A 420 -8.25 1.65 5.63
CA ALA A 420 -7.65 1.33 6.91
C ALA A 420 -8.13 -0.02 7.46
N LEU A 421 -9.42 -0.34 7.32
CA LEU A 421 -9.95 -1.65 7.71
C LEU A 421 -9.43 -2.78 6.79
N VAL A 422 -9.05 -2.46 5.56
CA VAL A 422 -8.48 -3.42 4.59
C VAL A 422 -7.01 -3.69 4.88
N SER A 423 -6.26 -2.75 5.45
CA SER A 423 -4.83 -2.87 5.71
C SER A 423 -4.49 -3.90 6.77
#